data_5ca8052a7a450660ae9de452bd6ada52
#
_entry.id   5ca8052a7a450660ae9de452bd6ada52
#
_cell.length_a   1.000
_cell.length_b   1.000
_cell.length_c   1.000
_cell.angle_alpha   90.00
_cell.angle_beta   90.00
_cell.angle_gamma   90.00
#
_symmetry.space_group_name_H-M   'P 1'
#
loop_
_entity.id
_entity.type
_entity.pdbx_description
1 polymer ?
#
loop_
_entity_poly.entity_id
_entity_poly.type
_entity_poly.pdbx_seq_one_letter_code
_entity_poly.pdbx_strand_id
1 'polypeptide(L)'
;MSQIVRCGLIQCANPVNDESVPVADIQQAMLERHLPWIDKAGQAGVQILCLQEIFNGPYFCPSQDPRWYSAAEPIPNGPTTKLMQEYAKKYEMVIVVPIYEEAMRGVYYNSAAVIDADGTYLGKYRKQHIPHTNGFWEKYFFKPGDGGYPVFDTRYAKVGVYICYDRHFPEGWRALGLNGAEVVFNPSATVAGLSQYLWKLEQPAAAVANSYFVGAINRVGTEAPWGIGKFYGTSYFVGPRGQILAEAGEDEDELVVADVDLSQIDEVRKTWQFYRDRRPDAYDDITNPNLG
;
A
#
# COMPACT_ATOMS: atom_id res chain seq x y z
N MET A 1 -19.92 -0.88 21.25
CA MET A 1 -18.69 -0.91 22.05
C MET A 1 -17.58 -0.50 21.11
N SER A 2 -16.65 0.33 21.58
CA SER A 2 -15.46 0.76 20.81
C SER A 2 -14.62 -0.47 20.45
N GLN A 3 -14.25 -0.60 19.20
CA GLN A 3 -13.35 -1.65 18.68
C GLN A 3 -12.10 -0.97 18.16
N ILE A 4 -11.15 -0.71 19.05
CA ILE A 4 -9.90 -0.03 18.70
C ILE A 4 -8.91 -1.04 18.13
N VAL A 5 -8.35 -0.73 16.96
CA VAL A 5 -7.27 -1.48 16.31
C VAL A 5 -6.07 -0.55 16.15
N ARG A 6 -4.92 -0.96 16.66
CA ARG A 6 -3.67 -0.21 16.52
C ARG A 6 -3.03 -0.53 15.17
N CYS A 7 -2.98 0.46 14.29
CA CYS A 7 -2.42 0.35 12.96
C CYS A 7 -1.07 1.07 12.86
N GLY A 8 -0.17 0.55 12.02
CA GLY A 8 1.16 1.11 11.78
C GLY A 8 1.49 1.24 10.30
N LEU A 9 2.27 2.27 9.95
CA LEU A 9 2.86 2.49 8.64
C LEU A 9 4.36 2.69 8.83
N ILE A 10 5.18 2.09 7.96
CA ILE A 10 6.62 2.33 7.94
C ILE A 10 7.00 3.00 6.64
N GLN A 11 7.54 4.23 6.72
CA GLN A 11 8.23 4.90 5.63
C GLN A 11 9.74 4.83 5.85
N CYS A 12 10.49 4.44 4.82
CA CYS A 12 11.94 4.34 4.87
C CYS A 12 12.59 4.89 3.60
N ALA A 13 13.81 5.41 3.78
CA ALA A 13 14.69 5.77 2.67
C ALA A 13 15.42 4.53 2.14
N ASN A 14 15.78 4.54 0.86
CA ASN A 14 16.67 3.54 0.29
C ASN A 14 18.11 3.73 0.83
N PRO A 15 18.72 2.72 1.47
CA PRO A 15 20.06 2.85 2.02
C PRO A 15 21.18 2.77 0.97
N VAL A 16 20.88 2.30 -0.25
CA VAL A 16 21.88 2.07 -1.30
C VAL A 16 21.59 2.95 -2.51
N ASN A 17 22.49 3.88 -2.81
CA ASN A 17 22.39 4.81 -3.94
C ASN A 17 23.50 4.59 -4.99
N ASP A 18 23.96 3.34 -5.14
CA ASP A 18 24.98 2.93 -6.09
C ASP A 18 24.41 1.83 -7.01
N GLU A 19 24.24 2.16 -8.29
CA GLU A 19 23.71 1.25 -9.29
C GLU A 19 24.64 0.08 -9.63
N SER A 20 25.93 0.15 -9.27
CA SER A 20 26.88 -0.95 -9.48
C SER A 20 26.69 -2.11 -8.50
N VAL A 21 25.98 -1.88 -7.39
CA VAL A 21 25.69 -2.91 -6.40
C VAL A 21 24.74 -3.96 -6.99
N PRO A 22 24.98 -5.26 -6.76
CA PRO A 22 24.08 -6.33 -7.20
C PRO A 22 22.66 -6.14 -6.66
N VAL A 23 21.63 -6.46 -7.47
CA VAL A 23 20.22 -6.30 -7.10
C VAL A 23 19.87 -7.00 -5.78
N ALA A 24 20.37 -8.21 -5.59
CA ALA A 24 20.15 -8.98 -4.36
C ALA A 24 20.70 -8.29 -3.11
N ASP A 25 21.86 -7.64 -3.22
CA ASP A 25 22.48 -6.93 -2.10
C ASP A 25 21.70 -5.63 -1.78
N ILE A 26 21.17 -4.95 -2.81
CA ILE A 26 20.27 -3.80 -2.62
C ILE A 26 19.00 -4.24 -1.89
N GLN A 27 18.39 -5.36 -2.31
CA GLN A 27 17.20 -5.90 -1.65
C GLN A 27 17.49 -6.29 -0.21
N GLN A 28 18.61 -6.93 0.05
CA GLN A 28 19.01 -7.30 1.40
C GLN A 28 19.18 -6.07 2.29
N ALA A 29 19.84 -5.02 1.79
CA ALA A 29 20.02 -3.77 2.53
C ALA A 29 18.68 -3.07 2.83
N MET A 30 17.71 -3.10 1.91
CA MET A 30 16.38 -2.58 2.13
C MET A 30 15.60 -3.38 3.19
N LEU A 31 15.69 -4.70 3.17
CA LEU A 31 15.11 -5.54 4.22
C LEU A 31 15.73 -5.22 5.58
N GLU A 32 17.06 -5.21 5.68
CA GLU A 32 17.78 -4.87 6.92
C GLU A 32 17.41 -3.46 7.44
N ARG A 33 17.10 -2.51 6.55
CA ARG A 33 16.63 -1.18 6.93
C ARG A 33 15.24 -1.22 7.56
N HIS A 34 14.35 -2.09 7.07
CA HIS A 34 12.96 -2.19 7.55
C HIS A 34 12.81 -3.04 8.83
N LEU A 35 13.62 -4.09 9.00
CA LEU A 35 13.45 -5.04 10.11
C LEU A 35 13.44 -4.38 11.50
N PRO A 36 14.33 -3.43 11.84
CA PRO A 36 14.28 -2.74 13.13
C PRO A 36 12.97 -1.94 13.35
N TRP A 37 12.39 -1.40 12.28
CA TRP A 37 11.11 -0.68 12.33
C TRP A 37 9.94 -1.63 12.50
N ILE A 38 9.98 -2.82 11.88
CA ILE A 38 8.98 -3.87 12.08
C ILE A 38 9.05 -4.39 13.52
N ASP A 39 10.26 -4.60 14.06
CA ASP A 39 10.43 -4.96 15.48
C ASP A 39 9.87 -3.87 16.41
N LYS A 40 10.13 -2.59 16.11
CA LYS A 40 9.59 -1.45 16.87
C LYS A 40 8.06 -1.41 16.80
N ALA A 41 7.46 -1.68 15.63
CA ALA A 41 6.01 -1.76 15.47
C ALA A 41 5.41 -2.88 16.36
N GLY A 42 6.00 -4.07 16.31
CA GLY A 42 5.57 -5.19 17.15
C GLY A 42 5.68 -4.88 18.65
N GLN A 43 6.79 -4.27 19.09
CA GLN A 43 7.00 -3.86 20.49
C GLN A 43 6.02 -2.76 20.92
N ALA A 44 5.58 -1.90 19.98
CA ALA A 44 4.56 -0.88 20.25
C ALA A 44 3.12 -1.43 20.24
N GLY A 45 2.95 -2.74 20.04
CA GLY A 45 1.64 -3.39 20.02
C GLY A 45 0.82 -3.07 18.76
N VAL A 46 1.48 -2.77 17.63
CA VAL A 46 0.80 -2.62 16.35
C VAL A 46 0.16 -3.95 15.98
N GLN A 47 -1.12 -3.90 15.61
CA GLN A 47 -1.94 -5.06 15.23
C GLN A 47 -2.03 -5.24 13.72
N ILE A 48 -2.01 -4.14 12.95
CA ILE A 48 -1.99 -4.17 11.48
C ILE A 48 -0.90 -3.21 11.00
N LEU A 49 0.08 -3.73 10.29
CA LEU A 49 1.21 -2.99 9.72
C LEU A 49 1.14 -3.00 8.20
N CYS A 50 1.40 -1.85 7.58
CA CYS A 50 1.63 -1.78 6.13
C CYS A 50 2.99 -1.16 5.83
N LEU A 51 3.72 -1.79 4.88
CA LEU A 51 5.00 -1.32 4.36
C LEU A 51 4.78 -0.50 3.08
N GLN A 52 5.79 0.27 2.66
CA GLN A 52 5.74 1.09 1.44
C GLN A 52 5.72 0.23 0.15
N GLU A 53 5.33 0.81 -0.98
CA GLU A 53 5.32 0.13 -2.29
C GLU A 53 6.71 -0.41 -2.65
N ILE A 54 6.80 -1.72 -3.04
CA ILE A 54 8.05 -2.41 -3.36
C ILE A 54 9.10 -2.18 -2.25
N PHE A 55 8.70 -2.44 -1.00
CA PHE A 55 9.48 -2.03 0.18
C PHE A 55 10.88 -2.65 0.24
N ASN A 56 11.07 -3.83 -0.35
CA ASN A 56 12.32 -4.58 -0.36
C ASN A 56 13.29 -4.17 -1.48
N GLY A 57 13.09 -3.01 -2.12
CA GLY A 57 13.98 -2.49 -3.16
C GLY A 57 13.77 -0.99 -3.37
N PRO A 58 14.61 -0.35 -4.22
CA PRO A 58 14.37 1.02 -4.65
C PRO A 58 13.19 1.08 -5.62
N TYR A 59 12.69 2.29 -5.89
CA TYR A 59 11.74 2.50 -6.96
C TYR A 59 12.48 2.54 -8.32
N PHE A 60 12.76 1.40 -8.88
CA PHE A 60 13.63 1.19 -10.05
C PHE A 60 12.98 1.53 -11.39
N CYS A 61 11.70 1.82 -11.43
CA CYS A 61 10.93 2.03 -12.67
C CYS A 61 11.47 3.12 -13.61
N PRO A 62 12.18 4.17 -13.12
CA PRO A 62 12.77 5.17 -14.03
C PRO A 62 13.84 4.62 -14.96
N SER A 63 14.53 3.53 -14.57
CA SER A 63 15.69 3.00 -15.32
C SER A 63 15.33 2.23 -16.58
N GLN A 64 14.17 1.58 -16.64
CA GLN A 64 13.82 0.59 -17.69
C GLN A 64 14.90 -0.47 -17.93
N ASP A 65 15.67 -0.78 -16.88
CA ASP A 65 16.78 -1.72 -16.95
C ASP A 65 16.29 -3.15 -16.66
N PRO A 66 16.47 -4.12 -17.57
CA PRO A 66 16.02 -5.49 -17.38
C PRO A 66 16.68 -6.22 -16.20
N ARG A 67 17.79 -5.70 -15.64
CA ARG A 67 18.41 -6.27 -14.43
C ARG A 67 17.42 -6.39 -13.28
N TRP A 68 16.43 -5.49 -13.20
CA TRP A 68 15.43 -5.46 -12.13
C TRP A 68 14.41 -6.60 -12.20
N TYR A 69 14.32 -7.34 -13.32
CA TYR A 69 13.52 -8.58 -13.34
C TYR A 69 14.01 -9.61 -12.33
N SER A 70 15.31 -9.57 -11.96
CA SER A 70 15.87 -10.44 -10.92
C SER A 70 15.43 -10.09 -9.49
N ALA A 71 14.80 -8.92 -9.29
CA ALA A 71 14.26 -8.51 -8.01
C ALA A 71 12.88 -9.12 -7.71
N ALA A 72 12.24 -9.73 -8.71
CA ALA A 72 10.91 -10.29 -8.54
C ALA A 72 10.93 -11.62 -7.77
N GLU A 73 9.93 -11.80 -6.91
CA GLU A 73 9.78 -13.00 -6.07
C GLU A 73 8.40 -13.64 -6.26
N PRO A 74 8.29 -14.98 -6.16
CA PRO A 74 6.98 -15.62 -6.16
C PRO A 74 6.22 -15.33 -4.85
N ILE A 75 4.92 -15.04 -4.94
CA ILE A 75 4.03 -14.90 -3.77
C ILE A 75 3.09 -16.12 -3.73
N PRO A 76 3.01 -16.86 -2.61
CA PRO A 76 3.60 -16.59 -1.27
C PRO A 76 4.99 -17.21 -1.04
N ASN A 77 5.55 -17.92 -1.99
CA ASN A 77 6.67 -18.83 -1.75
C ASN A 77 8.06 -18.16 -1.76
N GLY A 78 8.12 -16.85 -2.05
CA GLY A 78 9.36 -16.07 -2.05
C GLY A 78 9.93 -15.82 -0.65
N PRO A 79 11.23 -15.51 -0.58
CA PRO A 79 11.93 -15.32 0.69
C PRO A 79 11.35 -14.17 1.52
N THR A 80 11.03 -13.03 0.90
CA THR A 80 10.46 -11.88 1.61
C THR A 80 9.11 -12.20 2.23
N THR A 81 8.19 -12.85 1.48
CA THR A 81 6.88 -13.22 2.04
C THR A 81 7.03 -14.19 3.22
N LYS A 82 7.93 -15.18 3.11
CA LYS A 82 8.19 -16.13 4.21
C LYS A 82 8.75 -15.45 5.45
N LEU A 83 9.71 -14.55 5.27
CA LEU A 83 10.24 -13.77 6.38
C LEU A 83 9.14 -12.94 7.07
N MET A 84 8.27 -12.30 6.31
CA MET A 84 7.17 -11.52 6.88
C MET A 84 6.12 -12.40 7.56
N GLN A 85 5.91 -13.65 7.13
CA GLN A 85 5.07 -14.61 7.86
C GLN A 85 5.63 -14.95 9.26
N GLU A 86 6.97 -15.05 9.38
CA GLU A 86 7.63 -15.25 10.67
C GLU A 86 7.45 -14.02 11.58
N TYR A 87 7.61 -12.80 11.05
CA TYR A 87 7.39 -11.56 11.79
C TYR A 87 5.92 -11.36 12.20
N ALA A 88 4.97 -11.68 11.30
CA ALA A 88 3.55 -11.62 11.60
C ALA A 88 3.20 -12.53 12.79
N LYS A 89 3.66 -13.78 12.75
CA LYS A 89 3.48 -14.75 13.82
C LYS A 89 4.20 -14.33 15.12
N LYS A 90 5.44 -13.82 15.02
CA LYS A 90 6.24 -13.39 16.18
C LYS A 90 5.55 -12.32 17.01
N TYR A 91 4.90 -11.36 16.34
CA TYR A 91 4.28 -10.22 16.98
C TYR A 91 2.74 -10.27 17.02
N GLU A 92 2.14 -11.37 16.58
CA GLU A 92 0.69 -11.50 16.38
C GLU A 92 0.12 -10.30 15.60
N MET A 93 0.82 -9.89 14.54
CA MET A 93 0.59 -8.67 13.76
C MET A 93 0.26 -9.02 12.31
N VAL A 94 -0.87 -8.51 11.80
CA VAL A 94 -1.18 -8.55 10.36
C VAL A 94 -0.17 -7.69 9.62
N ILE A 95 0.40 -8.20 8.52
CA ILE A 95 1.36 -7.42 7.71
C ILE A 95 0.91 -7.38 6.26
N VAL A 96 0.79 -6.17 5.72
CA VAL A 96 0.64 -5.90 4.29
C VAL A 96 2.03 -5.70 3.70
N VAL A 97 2.39 -6.55 2.73
CA VAL A 97 3.76 -6.72 2.21
C VAL A 97 3.80 -6.40 0.72
N PRO A 98 4.01 -5.12 0.32
CA PRO A 98 4.10 -4.74 -1.09
C PRO A 98 5.46 -5.08 -1.67
N ILE A 99 5.49 -5.97 -2.68
CA ILE A 99 6.71 -6.42 -3.36
C ILE A 99 6.52 -6.59 -4.88
N TYR A 100 7.62 -6.75 -5.60
CA TYR A 100 7.64 -7.11 -7.00
C TYR A 100 7.40 -8.62 -7.15
N GLU A 101 6.27 -9.01 -7.75
CA GLU A 101 5.84 -10.40 -7.90
C GLU A 101 6.30 -11.00 -9.23
N GLU A 102 6.92 -12.18 -9.20
CA GLU A 102 6.99 -13.09 -10.35
C GLU A 102 5.86 -14.12 -10.24
N ALA A 103 4.82 -13.98 -11.05
CA ALA A 103 3.71 -14.96 -11.09
C ALA A 103 4.10 -16.22 -11.88
N MET A 104 4.89 -16.03 -12.93
CA MET A 104 5.59 -17.03 -13.71
C MET A 104 6.71 -16.34 -14.49
N ARG A 105 7.65 -17.09 -15.04
CA ARG A 105 8.75 -16.52 -15.82
C ARG A 105 8.25 -15.60 -16.92
N GLY A 106 8.67 -14.33 -16.87
CA GLY A 106 8.29 -13.29 -17.84
C GLY A 106 6.93 -12.65 -17.57
N VAL A 107 6.25 -12.96 -16.44
CA VAL A 107 4.99 -12.32 -16.06
C VAL A 107 5.09 -11.78 -14.64
N TYR A 108 5.10 -10.48 -14.54
CA TYR A 108 5.39 -9.76 -13.29
C TYR A 108 4.28 -8.79 -12.94
N TYR A 109 4.12 -8.56 -11.62
CA TYR A 109 3.12 -7.64 -11.06
C TYR A 109 3.72 -6.81 -9.92
N ASN A 110 3.18 -5.62 -9.73
CA ASN A 110 3.31 -4.87 -8.49
C ASN A 110 2.21 -5.37 -7.55
N SER A 111 2.58 -6.04 -6.48
CA SER A 111 1.65 -6.81 -5.64
C SER A 111 1.86 -6.56 -4.17
N ALA A 112 0.80 -6.67 -3.39
CA ALA A 112 0.88 -6.68 -1.93
C ALA A 112 0.30 -7.99 -1.39
N ALA A 113 1.14 -8.79 -0.73
CA ALA A 113 0.68 -9.95 0.03
C ALA A 113 0.06 -9.48 1.35
N VAL A 114 -1.00 -10.15 1.80
CA VAL A 114 -1.60 -9.93 3.12
C VAL A 114 -1.40 -11.18 3.97
N ILE A 115 -0.79 -10.99 5.12
CA ILE A 115 -0.43 -12.05 6.06
C ILE A 115 -1.16 -11.79 7.37
N ASP A 116 -1.87 -12.79 7.89
CA ASP A 116 -2.59 -12.66 9.16
C ASP A 116 -1.64 -12.76 10.37
N ALA A 117 -2.16 -12.41 11.51
CA ALA A 117 -1.44 -12.33 12.80
C ALA A 117 -0.84 -13.68 13.27
N ASP A 118 -1.29 -14.80 12.75
CA ASP A 118 -0.72 -16.13 13.03
C ASP A 118 0.36 -16.56 12.01
N GLY A 119 0.67 -15.68 11.01
CA GLY A 119 1.56 -15.95 9.91
C GLY A 119 0.90 -16.58 8.69
N THR A 120 -0.41 -16.80 8.70
CA THR A 120 -1.15 -17.35 7.56
C THR A 120 -1.18 -16.36 6.40
N TYR A 121 -0.80 -16.79 5.20
CA TYR A 121 -0.97 -16.02 3.98
C TYR A 121 -2.45 -16.04 3.57
N LEU A 122 -3.11 -14.87 3.55
CA LEU A 122 -4.53 -14.75 3.23
C LEU A 122 -4.79 -14.53 1.72
N GLY A 123 -3.81 -14.01 1.01
CA GLY A 123 -3.94 -13.67 -0.40
C GLY A 123 -3.13 -12.43 -0.77
N LYS A 124 -3.36 -11.93 -1.98
CA LYS A 124 -2.65 -10.74 -2.49
C LYS A 124 -3.56 -9.84 -3.30
N TYR A 125 -3.22 -8.56 -3.30
CA TYR A 125 -3.72 -7.57 -4.25
C TYR A 125 -2.65 -7.34 -5.33
N ARG A 126 -3.03 -7.27 -6.59
CA ARG A 126 -2.20 -6.84 -7.72
C ARG A 126 -2.65 -5.48 -8.19
N LYS A 127 -1.74 -4.53 -8.29
CA LYS A 127 -2.00 -3.15 -8.74
C LYS A 127 -2.77 -3.16 -10.07
N GLN A 128 -3.95 -2.53 -10.08
CA GLN A 128 -4.84 -2.56 -11.25
C GLN A 128 -4.40 -1.54 -12.30
N HIS A 129 -4.08 -0.32 -11.87
CA HIS A 129 -3.73 0.78 -12.74
C HIS A 129 -2.22 0.99 -12.76
N ILE A 130 -1.60 0.73 -13.90
CA ILE A 130 -0.15 0.82 -14.07
C ILE A 130 0.18 2.12 -14.81
N PRO A 131 0.86 3.09 -14.15
CA PRO A 131 1.24 4.35 -14.79
C PRO A 131 2.27 4.13 -15.90
N HIS A 132 2.25 5.06 -16.85
CA HIS A 132 3.26 5.13 -17.91
C HIS A 132 3.47 6.59 -18.30
N THR A 133 4.21 7.31 -17.48
CA THR A 133 4.59 8.69 -17.70
C THR A 133 6.06 8.90 -17.34
N ASN A 134 6.60 10.07 -17.63
CA ASN A 134 8.03 10.34 -17.45
C ASN A 134 8.52 10.00 -16.04
N GLY A 135 9.51 9.12 -15.95
CA GLY A 135 10.06 8.60 -14.69
C GLY A 135 9.23 7.48 -14.02
N PHE A 136 7.99 7.27 -14.45
CA PHE A 136 7.11 6.21 -13.94
C PHE A 136 6.80 5.18 -15.04
N TRP A 137 7.87 4.54 -15.56
CA TRP A 137 7.76 3.57 -16.66
C TRP A 137 7.34 2.18 -16.18
N GLU A 138 6.32 2.13 -15.32
CA GLU A 138 5.91 0.89 -14.66
C GLU A 138 5.40 -0.18 -15.63
N LYS A 139 4.82 0.21 -16.78
CA LYS A 139 4.39 -0.77 -17.81
C LYS A 139 5.53 -1.56 -18.45
N TYR A 140 6.79 -1.13 -18.26
CA TYR A 140 7.95 -1.91 -18.65
C TYR A 140 8.12 -3.16 -17.77
N PHE A 141 7.73 -3.07 -16.51
CA PHE A 141 7.95 -4.12 -15.50
C PHE A 141 6.68 -4.88 -15.14
N PHE A 142 5.53 -4.22 -15.07
CA PHE A 142 4.32 -4.77 -14.47
C PHE A 142 3.18 -4.91 -15.46
N LYS A 143 2.54 -6.06 -15.41
CA LYS A 143 1.23 -6.28 -16.00
C LYS A 143 0.14 -5.70 -15.10
N PRO A 144 -0.96 -5.14 -15.65
CA PRO A 144 -2.13 -4.77 -14.86
C PRO A 144 -2.68 -5.96 -14.06
N GLY A 145 -3.14 -5.68 -12.85
CA GLY A 145 -3.71 -6.68 -11.95
C GLY A 145 -4.94 -7.37 -12.55
N ASP A 146 -5.15 -8.61 -12.17
CA ASP A 146 -6.20 -9.49 -12.67
C ASP A 146 -7.09 -10.10 -11.56
N GLY A 147 -6.82 -9.72 -10.30
CA GLY A 147 -7.51 -10.24 -9.11
C GLY A 147 -8.69 -9.40 -8.62
N GLY A 148 -9.05 -8.32 -9.29
CA GLY A 148 -10.08 -7.39 -8.83
C GLY A 148 -9.66 -6.66 -7.54
N TYR A 149 -10.62 -6.42 -6.65
CA TYR A 149 -10.46 -5.65 -5.42
C TYR A 149 -10.76 -6.51 -4.18
N PRO A 150 -9.90 -7.49 -3.85
CA PRO A 150 -10.12 -8.36 -2.71
C PRO A 150 -10.04 -7.59 -1.39
N VAL A 151 -10.85 -8.00 -0.44
CA VAL A 151 -10.79 -7.58 0.95
C VAL A 151 -10.49 -8.82 1.79
N PHE A 152 -9.54 -8.69 2.69
CA PHE A 152 -9.02 -9.80 3.47
C PHE A 152 -9.59 -9.74 4.89
N ASP A 153 -10.27 -10.80 5.30
CA ASP A 153 -10.71 -10.98 6.68
C ASP A 153 -9.49 -11.34 7.53
N THR A 154 -9.01 -10.38 8.33
CA THR A 154 -7.89 -10.58 9.23
C THR A 154 -8.36 -10.71 10.67
N ARG A 155 -7.46 -11.12 11.56
CA ARG A 155 -7.76 -11.22 13.00
C ARG A 155 -8.34 -9.94 13.60
N TYR A 156 -8.01 -8.75 13.06
CA TYR A 156 -8.34 -7.48 13.70
C TYR A 156 -9.31 -6.60 12.93
N ALA A 157 -9.30 -6.66 11.60
CA ALA A 157 -10.18 -5.86 10.74
C ALA A 157 -10.23 -6.45 9.32
N LYS A 158 -11.18 -5.96 8.52
CA LYS A 158 -11.26 -6.23 7.08
C LYS A 158 -10.36 -5.27 6.32
N VAL A 159 -9.28 -5.81 5.76
CA VAL A 159 -8.21 -5.03 5.13
C VAL A 159 -8.34 -5.05 3.62
N GLY A 160 -8.35 -3.86 3.00
CA GLY A 160 -8.15 -3.64 1.57
C GLY A 160 -6.78 -3.07 1.26
N VAL A 161 -6.32 -3.27 0.03
CA VAL A 161 -5.07 -2.67 -0.48
C VAL A 161 -5.34 -2.02 -1.82
N TYR A 162 -4.78 -0.82 -2.04
CA TYR A 162 -4.93 -0.05 -3.28
C TYR A 162 -3.62 0.70 -3.55
N ILE A 163 -2.81 0.23 -4.50
CA ILE A 163 -1.39 0.59 -4.58
C ILE A 163 -1.18 1.88 -5.39
N CYS A 164 -0.57 2.89 -4.77
CA CYS A 164 0.04 4.08 -5.38
C CYS A 164 -0.88 4.79 -6.39
N TYR A 165 -0.61 4.66 -7.69
CA TYR A 165 -1.36 5.25 -8.81
C TYR A 165 -2.84 4.88 -8.82
N ASP A 166 -3.19 3.73 -8.26
CA ASP A 166 -4.58 3.32 -8.08
C ASP A 166 -5.42 4.41 -7.38
N ARG A 167 -4.81 5.19 -6.47
CA ARG A 167 -5.51 6.22 -5.68
C ARG A 167 -6.26 7.26 -6.53
N HIS A 168 -5.81 7.49 -7.77
CA HIS A 168 -6.43 8.44 -8.68
C HIS A 168 -7.77 7.96 -9.25
N PHE A 169 -8.14 6.69 -9.04
CA PHE A 169 -9.33 6.06 -9.59
C PHE A 169 -10.37 5.79 -8.49
N PRO A 170 -11.45 6.62 -8.41
CA PRO A 170 -12.47 6.48 -7.37
C PRO A 170 -13.18 5.13 -7.37
N GLU A 171 -13.23 4.45 -8.51
CA GLU A 171 -13.93 3.19 -8.71
C GLU A 171 -13.37 2.07 -7.81
N GLY A 172 -12.04 1.95 -7.72
CA GLY A 172 -11.41 0.93 -6.90
C GLY A 172 -11.60 1.18 -5.40
N TRP A 173 -11.52 2.42 -4.96
CA TRP A 173 -11.86 2.79 -3.58
C TRP A 173 -13.29 2.36 -3.23
N ARG A 174 -14.24 2.62 -4.15
CA ARG A 174 -15.64 2.22 -3.97
C ARG A 174 -15.81 0.70 -4.00
N ALA A 175 -15.13 0.00 -4.88
CA ALA A 175 -15.18 -1.45 -4.98
C ALA A 175 -14.69 -2.11 -3.66
N LEU A 176 -13.57 -1.66 -3.10
CA LEU A 176 -13.07 -2.11 -1.80
C LEU A 176 -14.09 -1.88 -0.68
N GLY A 177 -14.74 -0.70 -0.66
CA GLY A 177 -15.78 -0.41 0.30
C GLY A 177 -17.01 -1.31 0.17
N LEU A 178 -17.44 -1.61 -1.06
CA LEU A 178 -18.56 -2.53 -1.33
C LEU A 178 -18.23 -3.97 -0.94
N ASN A 179 -16.95 -4.36 -1.05
CA ASN A 179 -16.45 -5.65 -0.61
C ASN A 179 -16.22 -5.71 0.92
N GLY A 180 -16.54 -4.62 1.64
CA GLY A 180 -16.57 -4.59 3.10
C GLY A 180 -15.29 -4.14 3.78
N ALA A 181 -14.36 -3.48 3.09
CA ALA A 181 -13.15 -2.96 3.72
C ALA A 181 -13.47 -2.00 4.87
N GLU A 182 -12.75 -2.14 5.97
CA GLU A 182 -12.79 -1.27 7.15
C GLU A 182 -11.55 -0.37 7.21
N VAL A 183 -10.39 -0.92 6.80
CA VAL A 183 -9.13 -0.18 6.65
C VAL A 183 -8.56 -0.48 5.27
N VAL A 184 -8.27 0.55 4.48
CA VAL A 184 -7.63 0.41 3.17
C VAL A 184 -6.25 1.04 3.23
N PHE A 185 -5.22 0.29 2.83
CA PHE A 185 -3.85 0.79 2.75
C PHE A 185 -3.50 1.19 1.32
N ASN A 186 -2.83 2.34 1.17
CA ASN A 186 -2.32 2.83 -0.10
C ASN A 186 -0.79 2.94 -0.05
N PRO A 187 -0.07 1.79 -0.17
CA PRO A 187 1.39 1.83 -0.29
C PRO A 187 1.79 2.50 -1.60
N SER A 188 2.73 3.46 -1.51
CA SER A 188 3.08 4.34 -2.61
C SER A 188 4.58 4.59 -2.71
N ALA A 189 4.99 5.04 -3.90
CA ALA A 189 6.29 5.63 -4.20
C ALA A 189 6.03 6.89 -5.05
N THR A 190 5.82 8.03 -4.38
CA THR A 190 5.44 9.28 -5.03
C THR A 190 6.36 10.43 -4.61
N VAL A 191 6.75 11.25 -5.59
CA VAL A 191 7.77 12.31 -5.44
C VAL A 191 7.17 13.70 -5.39
N ALA A 192 7.93 14.63 -4.84
CA ALA A 192 7.58 16.04 -4.78
C ALA A 192 7.33 16.64 -6.18
N GLY A 193 6.45 17.61 -6.25
CA GLY A 193 6.08 18.33 -7.45
C GLY A 193 4.82 17.78 -8.11
N LEU A 194 4.95 16.86 -9.04
CA LEU A 194 3.90 16.48 -10.00
C LEU A 194 2.52 16.21 -9.37
N SER A 195 2.42 15.34 -8.38
CA SER A 195 1.14 14.93 -7.78
C SER A 195 1.08 15.11 -6.26
N GLN A 196 2.03 15.81 -5.67
CA GLN A 196 2.11 15.97 -4.21
C GLN A 196 0.85 16.62 -3.62
N TYR A 197 0.26 17.60 -4.32
CA TYR A 197 -0.97 18.26 -3.89
C TYR A 197 -2.18 17.29 -3.79
N LEU A 198 -2.17 16.19 -4.55
CA LEU A 198 -3.22 15.17 -4.52
C LEU A 198 -3.12 14.25 -3.29
N TRP A 199 -1.93 14.16 -2.67
CA TRP A 199 -1.65 13.22 -1.58
C TRP A 199 -2.60 13.38 -0.38
N LYS A 200 -2.85 14.62 0.02
CA LYS A 200 -3.79 14.94 1.11
C LYS A 200 -5.20 15.35 0.62
N LEU A 201 -5.49 15.12 -0.64
CA LEU A 201 -6.81 15.39 -1.22
C LEU A 201 -7.56 14.08 -1.51
N GLU A 202 -6.95 13.15 -2.22
CA GLU A 202 -7.62 11.97 -2.76
C GLU A 202 -7.93 10.92 -1.69
N GLN A 203 -6.98 10.58 -0.82
CA GLN A 203 -7.20 9.57 0.20
C GLN A 203 -8.19 10.01 1.28
N PRO A 204 -8.15 11.26 1.81
CA PRO A 204 -9.21 11.76 2.68
C PRO A 204 -10.58 11.79 2.00
N ALA A 205 -10.66 12.19 0.74
CA ALA A 205 -11.91 12.14 -0.02
C ALA A 205 -12.42 10.70 -0.17
N ALA A 206 -11.53 9.73 -0.43
CA ALA A 206 -11.87 8.33 -0.50
C ALA A 206 -12.36 7.78 0.85
N ALA A 207 -11.69 8.13 1.95
CA ALA A 207 -12.10 7.73 3.31
C ALA A 207 -13.51 8.23 3.63
N VAL A 208 -13.81 9.50 3.35
CA VAL A 208 -15.14 10.10 3.55
C VAL A 208 -16.20 9.44 2.66
N ALA A 209 -15.92 9.35 1.35
CA ALA A 209 -16.88 8.81 0.38
C ALA A 209 -17.25 7.35 0.66
N ASN A 210 -16.35 6.58 1.28
CA ASN A 210 -16.54 5.16 1.55
C ASN A 210 -16.71 4.84 3.04
N SER A 211 -16.67 5.84 3.92
CA SER A 211 -16.88 5.69 5.37
C SER A 211 -16.02 4.57 5.95
N TYR A 212 -14.70 4.59 5.68
CA TYR A 212 -13.71 3.67 6.21
C TYR A 212 -12.38 4.40 6.53
N PHE A 213 -11.42 3.71 7.13
CA PHE A 213 -10.11 4.27 7.41
C PHE A 213 -9.17 4.07 6.22
N VAL A 214 -8.24 5.02 6.01
CA VAL A 214 -7.17 4.87 5.02
C VAL A 214 -5.81 5.09 5.69
N GLY A 215 -4.87 4.17 5.42
CA GLY A 215 -3.44 4.32 5.72
C GLY A 215 -2.68 4.58 4.42
N ALA A 216 -2.12 5.78 4.28
CA ALA A 216 -1.34 6.20 3.12
C ALA A 216 0.15 6.16 3.45
N ILE A 217 0.93 5.34 2.74
CA ILE A 217 2.35 5.13 3.02
C ILE A 217 3.16 5.57 1.81
N ASN A 218 4.17 6.42 2.02
CA ASN A 218 5.13 6.82 1.01
C ASN A 218 6.55 6.45 1.43
N ARG A 219 7.50 6.62 0.54
CA ARG A 219 8.94 6.59 0.78
C ARG A 219 9.44 7.95 1.22
N VAL A 220 10.68 8.02 1.72
CA VAL A 220 11.40 9.27 1.99
C VAL A 220 12.75 9.31 1.27
N GLY A 221 13.29 10.52 1.09
CA GLY A 221 14.61 10.74 0.57
C GLY A 221 14.68 10.67 -0.96
N THR A 222 15.90 10.56 -1.48
CA THR A 222 16.17 10.50 -2.92
C THR A 222 16.87 9.19 -3.24
N GLU A 223 16.39 8.50 -4.25
CA GLU A 223 16.93 7.24 -4.71
C GLU A 223 17.72 7.47 -6.01
N ALA A 224 18.91 8.06 -5.90
CA ALA A 224 19.85 8.18 -7.01
C ALA A 224 20.64 6.88 -7.19
N PRO A 225 20.95 6.48 -8.43
CA PRO A 225 20.68 7.13 -9.71
C PRO A 225 19.29 6.87 -10.30
N TRP A 226 18.44 6.07 -9.63
CA TRP A 226 17.11 5.69 -10.15
C TRP A 226 16.07 6.81 -10.00
N GLY A 227 16.46 7.92 -9.37
CA GLY A 227 15.58 8.95 -8.88
C GLY A 227 14.84 9.73 -9.95
N ILE A 228 13.59 9.98 -9.63
CA ILE A 228 12.71 10.89 -10.36
C ILE A 228 12.42 12.16 -9.57
N GLY A 229 13.08 12.32 -8.43
CA GLY A 229 12.92 13.40 -7.47
C GLY A 229 12.99 12.92 -6.04
N LYS A 230 12.66 13.81 -5.09
CA LYS A 230 12.58 13.49 -3.66
C LYS A 230 11.25 12.85 -3.33
N PHE A 231 11.26 11.66 -2.73
CA PHE A 231 10.11 11.08 -2.05
C PHE A 231 9.85 11.86 -0.77
N TYR A 232 8.65 12.42 -0.62
CA TYR A 232 8.34 13.42 0.40
C TYR A 232 7.76 12.84 1.69
N GLY A 233 7.80 11.52 1.90
CA GLY A 233 7.28 10.91 3.12
C GLY A 233 5.82 11.27 3.38
N THR A 234 5.57 11.95 4.49
CA THR A 234 4.23 12.37 4.92
C THR A 234 3.21 11.24 4.89
N SER A 235 3.63 10.04 5.30
CA SER A 235 2.74 8.91 5.49
C SER A 235 1.75 9.21 6.61
N TYR A 236 0.47 8.83 6.45
CA TYR A 236 -0.54 9.21 7.42
C TYR A 236 -1.72 8.23 7.49
N PHE A 237 -2.46 8.31 8.59
CA PHE A 237 -3.79 7.73 8.72
C PHE A 237 -4.88 8.78 8.64
N VAL A 238 -5.98 8.45 7.97
CA VAL A 238 -7.18 9.28 7.90
C VAL A 238 -8.42 8.47 8.26
N GLY A 239 -9.30 9.08 9.04
CA GLY A 239 -10.54 8.48 9.48
C GLY A 239 -11.72 8.70 8.53
N PRO A 240 -12.87 8.05 8.79
CA PRO A 240 -14.04 8.07 7.90
C PRO A 240 -14.74 9.44 7.81
N ARG A 241 -14.29 10.45 8.57
CA ARG A 241 -14.74 11.85 8.49
C ARG A 241 -13.70 12.75 7.83
N GLY A 242 -12.60 12.20 7.30
CA GLY A 242 -11.54 12.93 6.62
C GLY A 242 -10.49 13.56 7.55
N GLN A 243 -10.57 13.33 8.87
CA GLN A 243 -9.58 13.82 9.82
C GLN A 243 -8.29 13.00 9.75
N ILE A 244 -7.15 13.68 9.73
CA ILE A 244 -5.83 13.05 9.89
C ILE A 244 -5.67 12.63 11.36
N LEU A 245 -5.37 11.37 11.60
CA LEU A 245 -5.22 10.77 12.93
C LEU A 245 -3.77 10.79 13.42
N ALA A 246 -2.85 10.52 12.52
CA ALA A 246 -1.40 10.55 12.74
C ALA A 246 -0.69 10.77 11.41
N GLU A 247 0.46 11.42 11.43
CA GLU A 247 1.23 11.75 10.24
C GLU A 247 2.73 11.75 10.52
N ALA A 248 3.52 11.25 9.57
CA ALA A 248 4.98 11.30 9.58
C ALA A 248 5.54 12.59 9.01
N GLY A 249 6.82 12.85 9.27
CA GLY A 249 7.59 13.91 8.63
C GLY A 249 7.93 13.65 7.17
N GLU A 250 8.67 14.61 6.57
CA GLU A 250 9.00 14.60 5.13
C GLU A 250 10.37 14.00 4.81
N ASP A 251 11.24 13.81 5.80
CA ASP A 251 12.67 13.64 5.56
C ASP A 251 13.28 12.37 6.17
N GLU A 252 12.61 11.74 7.15
CA GLU A 252 13.21 10.69 7.94
C GLU A 252 12.43 9.38 7.85
N ASP A 253 13.14 8.27 8.15
CA ASP A 253 12.50 6.99 8.38
C ASP A 253 11.61 7.09 9.62
N GLU A 254 10.38 6.63 9.50
CA GLU A 254 9.42 6.77 10.59
C GLU A 254 8.42 5.61 10.66
N LEU A 255 8.04 5.26 11.90
CA LEU A 255 6.88 4.43 12.19
C LEU A 255 5.73 5.35 12.63
N VAL A 256 4.70 5.45 11.82
CA VAL A 256 3.45 6.13 12.16
C VAL A 256 2.51 5.16 12.82
N VAL A 257 1.99 5.48 13.99
CA VAL A 257 1.02 4.64 14.71
C VAL A 257 -0.27 5.41 14.94
N ALA A 258 -1.40 4.78 14.67
CA ALA A 258 -2.72 5.31 14.97
C ALA A 258 -3.61 4.23 15.60
N ASP A 259 -4.35 4.60 16.63
CA ASP A 259 -5.44 3.79 17.16
C ASP A 259 -6.73 4.14 16.41
N VAL A 260 -7.21 3.22 15.56
CA VAL A 260 -8.41 3.38 14.75
C VAL A 260 -9.60 2.72 15.45
N ASP A 261 -10.63 3.49 15.72
CA ASP A 261 -11.87 3.00 16.32
C ASP A 261 -12.87 2.61 15.22
N LEU A 262 -12.94 1.32 14.91
CA LEU A 262 -13.80 0.78 13.86
C LEU A 262 -15.29 1.09 14.09
N SER A 263 -15.73 1.38 15.32
CA SER A 263 -17.11 1.76 15.61
C SER A 263 -17.52 3.07 14.93
N GLN A 264 -16.56 3.95 14.59
CA GLN A 264 -16.82 5.18 13.82
C GLN A 264 -17.35 4.91 12.42
N ILE A 265 -17.04 3.75 11.83
CA ILE A 265 -17.58 3.34 10.52
C ILE A 265 -19.10 3.24 10.61
N ASP A 266 -19.61 2.56 11.64
CA ASP A 266 -21.05 2.41 11.86
C ASP A 266 -21.74 3.75 12.16
N GLU A 267 -21.11 4.62 12.95
CA GLU A 267 -21.64 5.95 13.26
C GLU A 267 -21.78 6.79 12.01
N VAL A 268 -20.72 6.81 11.16
CA VAL A 268 -20.74 7.60 9.92
C VAL A 268 -21.77 7.03 8.95
N ARG A 269 -21.86 5.70 8.79
CA ARG A 269 -22.82 5.04 7.91
C ARG A 269 -24.27 5.19 8.35
N LYS A 270 -24.52 5.36 9.65
CA LYS A 270 -25.84 5.72 10.18
C LYS A 270 -26.22 7.17 9.89
N THR A 271 -25.24 8.07 9.86
CA THR A 271 -25.46 9.49 9.56
C THR A 271 -25.55 9.74 8.06
N TRP A 272 -24.61 9.18 7.30
CA TRP A 272 -24.49 9.33 5.85
C TRP A 272 -24.67 7.97 5.17
N GLN A 273 -25.81 7.73 4.59
CA GLN A 273 -26.17 6.43 4.03
C GLN A 273 -25.69 6.29 2.57
N PHE A 274 -24.45 6.64 2.31
CA PHE A 274 -23.89 6.67 0.95
C PHE A 274 -23.99 5.33 0.21
N TYR A 275 -23.90 4.20 0.90
CA TYR A 275 -24.03 2.88 0.27
C TYR A 275 -25.48 2.54 -0.11
N ARG A 276 -26.46 2.92 0.71
CA ARG A 276 -27.90 2.72 0.44
C ARG A 276 -28.34 3.60 -0.73
N ASP A 277 -27.88 4.85 -0.76
CA ASP A 277 -28.36 5.87 -1.69
C ASP A 277 -27.64 5.85 -3.04
N ARG A 278 -26.75 4.85 -3.27
CA ARG A 278 -26.14 4.61 -4.58
C ARG A 278 -27.20 4.28 -5.63
N ARG A 279 -26.93 4.69 -6.86
CA ARG A 279 -27.78 4.44 -8.02
C ARG A 279 -27.03 3.62 -9.08
N PRO A 280 -26.71 2.33 -8.80
CA PRO A 280 -25.99 1.47 -9.76
C PRO A 280 -26.68 1.40 -11.13
N ASP A 281 -28.00 1.52 -11.13
CA ASP A 281 -28.87 1.59 -12.32
C ASP A 281 -28.63 2.81 -13.21
N ALA A 282 -27.87 3.81 -12.73
CA ALA A 282 -27.53 5.03 -13.46
C ALA A 282 -26.02 5.17 -13.72
N TYR A 283 -25.24 4.10 -13.54
CA TYR A 283 -23.76 4.15 -13.64
C TYR A 283 -23.20 3.37 -14.85
N ASP A 284 -24.04 3.10 -15.85
CA ASP A 284 -23.59 2.32 -17.04
C ASP A 284 -22.42 2.97 -17.76
N ASP A 285 -22.38 4.30 -17.82
CA ASP A 285 -21.30 5.06 -18.45
C ASP A 285 -19.92 4.81 -17.81
N ILE A 286 -19.90 4.49 -16.50
CA ILE A 286 -18.64 4.21 -15.76
C ILE A 286 -18.00 2.91 -16.23
N THR A 287 -18.81 1.95 -16.68
CA THR A 287 -18.35 0.61 -17.11
C THR A 287 -18.33 0.45 -18.63
N ASN A 288 -18.80 1.44 -19.37
CA ASN A 288 -18.81 1.41 -20.82
C ASN A 288 -17.41 1.71 -21.39
N PRO A 289 -16.75 0.75 -22.06
CA PRO A 289 -15.44 0.98 -22.66
C PRO A 289 -15.50 1.87 -23.91
N ASN A 290 -16.67 2.08 -24.47
CA ASN A 290 -16.89 2.89 -25.66
C ASN A 290 -17.39 4.29 -25.23
N LEU A 291 -16.45 5.14 -24.84
CA LEU A 291 -16.70 6.57 -24.72
C LEU A 291 -16.87 7.12 -26.14
N GLY A 292 -18.09 7.18 -26.61
CA GLY A 292 -18.48 7.61 -27.95
C GLY A 292 -18.19 9.05 -28.26
#